data_75aa1c57862bb5d47ca950d0fe923e9a
#
_entry.id   75aa1c57862bb5d47ca950d0fe923e9a
#
_cell.length_a   1.000
_cell.length_b   1.000
_cell.length_c   1.000
_cell.angle_alpha   90.00
_cell.angle_beta   90.00
_cell.angle_gamma   90.00
#
_symmetry.space_group_name_H-M   'P 1'
#
loop_
_entity.id
_entity.type
_entity.pdbx_description
1 polymer ?
#
loop_
_entity_poly.entity_id
_entity_poly.type
_entity_poly.pdbx_seq_one_letter_code
_entity_poly.pdbx_strand_id
1 'polypeptide(L)'
;MSSDDRKPGLHVAWTTVSYRSVALLIIAGAGIFFGAMWFTFPQFTQSSLKKADDVFSKVLERVAGMAPKATGTGVITAQQAHFTALDGTVRVKKGNGNSWVPADYNIPLEKGDVVQTGSEGMAKVVFNDGTSYTVKQDSLIVVEENSANDQQQTNVSVAVSTGTVDLSTATYSSGSHSQVIVAGATASLAPESAAQVHNDPTSDQHEILMKKGTGEVTRNGETVQLANWEKVSFHGQGSHLEKAKETGPPTPIAPANMAPLFSGDATKDVEFTWTAMTNAIGYRLRISRNPYFSSTLVDKKVTTAAVTVSGLGEGAYYWMVQSYDGVGKESVESEKNRFTIISKSKESEAIELDLDPFIQHGHVIEVTGKTQNGARVMVNGSEVPMLGTDGSFHYFTPPLPTGEAVITVTAQTAQGGVNTQQKKIIIQ
;
A
#
# COMPACT_ATOMS: atom_id res chain seq x y z
N MET A 1 33.74 -7.42 80.61
CA MET A 1 32.58 -8.27 80.28
C MET A 1 31.76 -7.48 79.27
N SER A 2 31.92 -7.80 78.00
CA SER A 2 31.15 -7.15 76.93
C SER A 2 30.50 -8.29 76.15
N SER A 3 29.18 -8.34 76.16
CA SER A 3 28.39 -9.30 75.43
C SER A 3 28.15 -8.78 73.99
N ASP A 4 28.60 -9.55 73.05
CA ASP A 4 28.47 -9.31 71.62
C ASP A 4 27.16 -9.94 71.12
N ASP A 5 26.12 -9.11 70.94
CA ASP A 5 24.84 -9.53 70.40
C ASP A 5 24.89 -9.43 68.85
N ARG A 6 25.27 -10.50 68.16
CA ARG A 6 25.13 -10.62 66.71
C ARG A 6 23.75 -11.15 66.34
N LYS A 7 22.94 -10.26 65.75
CA LYS A 7 21.71 -10.65 65.09
C LYS A 7 21.98 -11.49 63.86
N PRO A 8 21.24 -12.58 63.58
CA PRO A 8 21.43 -13.35 62.37
C PRO A 8 20.91 -12.56 61.15
N GLY A 9 21.80 -12.28 60.20
CA GLY A 9 21.47 -11.66 58.93
C GLY A 9 20.67 -12.61 58.03
N LEU A 10 19.55 -12.17 57.52
CA LEU A 10 18.80 -12.88 56.49
C LEU A 10 19.60 -12.87 55.15
N HIS A 11 20.11 -14.01 54.79
CA HIS A 11 20.69 -14.20 53.44
C HIS A 11 19.56 -14.50 52.46
N VAL A 12 19.16 -13.50 51.65
CA VAL A 12 18.28 -13.69 50.52
C VAL A 12 19.11 -14.17 49.34
N ALA A 13 19.04 -15.46 49.03
CA ALA A 13 19.68 -16.02 47.84
C ALA A 13 18.78 -15.76 46.63
N TRP A 14 19.22 -14.89 45.70
CA TRP A 14 18.60 -14.67 44.42
C TRP A 14 18.98 -15.78 43.47
N THR A 15 18.07 -16.68 43.16
CA THR A 15 18.25 -17.64 42.05
C THR A 15 17.71 -17.01 40.75
N THR A 16 18.59 -16.79 39.80
CA THR A 16 18.21 -16.39 38.45
C THR A 16 17.58 -17.59 37.75
N VAL A 17 16.27 -17.57 37.61
CA VAL A 17 15.55 -18.59 36.81
C VAL A 17 15.71 -18.25 35.35
N SER A 18 16.33 -19.15 34.57
CA SER A 18 16.52 -18.93 33.15
C SER A 18 15.17 -18.99 32.41
N TYR A 19 15.01 -18.17 31.39
CA TYR A 19 13.81 -18.14 30.54
C TYR A 19 13.42 -19.55 30.02
N ARG A 20 14.42 -20.42 29.80
CA ARG A 20 14.22 -21.82 29.39
C ARG A 20 13.56 -22.66 30.47
N SER A 21 13.90 -22.43 31.75
CA SER A 21 13.30 -23.16 32.88
C SER A 21 11.85 -22.74 33.11
N VAL A 22 11.51 -21.47 32.91
CA VAL A 22 10.12 -20.98 32.99
C VAL A 22 9.30 -21.53 31.83
N ALA A 23 9.84 -21.56 30.61
CA ALA A 23 9.16 -22.13 29.46
C ALA A 23 8.88 -23.63 29.64
N LEU A 24 9.85 -24.40 30.17
CA LEU A 24 9.67 -25.82 30.49
C LEU A 24 8.61 -26.07 31.57
N LEU A 25 8.54 -25.22 32.60
CA LEU A 25 7.50 -25.31 33.62
C LEU A 25 6.09 -25.02 33.06
N ILE A 26 5.98 -24.04 32.17
CA ILE A 26 4.70 -23.72 31.49
C ILE A 26 4.28 -24.87 30.59
N ILE A 27 5.18 -25.45 29.83
CA ILE A 27 4.91 -26.62 28.96
C ILE A 27 4.51 -27.84 29.79
N ALA A 28 5.21 -28.11 30.90
CA ALA A 28 4.88 -29.20 31.81
C ALA A 28 3.53 -28.99 32.47
N GLY A 29 3.23 -27.75 32.93
CA GLY A 29 1.93 -27.37 33.50
C GLY A 29 0.77 -27.52 32.51
N ALA A 30 0.98 -27.09 31.26
CA ALA A 30 0.01 -27.28 30.18
C ALA A 30 -0.19 -28.77 29.88
N GLY A 31 0.88 -29.55 29.82
CA GLY A 31 0.79 -31.02 29.60
C GLY A 31 0.00 -31.72 30.70
N ILE A 32 0.23 -31.37 31.97
CA ILE A 32 -0.53 -31.93 33.11
C ILE A 32 -2.01 -31.48 33.05
N PHE A 33 -2.28 -30.23 32.71
CA PHE A 33 -3.65 -29.70 32.59
C PHE A 33 -4.42 -30.41 31.46
N PHE A 34 -3.81 -30.55 30.28
CA PHE A 34 -4.41 -31.27 29.16
C PHE A 34 -4.55 -32.76 29.42
N GLY A 35 -3.58 -33.37 30.12
CA GLY A 35 -3.65 -34.76 30.56
C GLY A 35 -4.77 -35.01 31.59
N ALA A 36 -4.93 -34.14 32.57
CA ALA A 36 -6.03 -34.18 33.53
C ALA A 36 -7.40 -33.97 32.84
N MET A 37 -7.48 -33.03 31.91
CA MET A 37 -8.69 -32.78 31.13
C MET A 37 -9.06 -33.96 30.20
N TRP A 38 -8.07 -34.63 29.65
CA TRP A 38 -8.25 -35.86 28.87
C TRP A 38 -8.84 -36.99 29.72
N PHE A 39 -8.38 -37.14 30.97
CA PHE A 39 -8.80 -38.20 31.86
C PHE A 39 -10.19 -37.96 32.49
N THR A 40 -10.53 -36.70 32.76
CA THR A 40 -11.80 -36.32 33.40
C THR A 40 -12.94 -36.08 32.43
N PHE A 41 -12.67 -35.67 31.18
CA PHE A 41 -13.68 -35.38 30.16
C PHE A 41 -13.32 -35.94 28.78
N PRO A 42 -13.23 -37.28 28.64
CA PRO A 42 -12.78 -37.88 27.38
C PRO A 42 -13.71 -37.61 26.19
N GLN A 43 -14.99 -37.39 26.43
CA GLN A 43 -15.96 -37.11 25.36
C GLN A 43 -15.87 -35.65 24.84
N PHE A 44 -15.48 -34.72 25.69
CA PHE A 44 -15.35 -33.30 25.32
C PHE A 44 -14.10 -33.06 24.47
N THR A 45 -12.98 -33.69 24.84
CA THR A 45 -11.71 -33.58 24.08
C THR A 45 -11.80 -34.27 22.71
N GLN A 46 -12.42 -35.43 22.63
CA GLN A 46 -12.59 -36.14 21.33
C GLN A 46 -13.57 -35.42 20.40
N SER A 47 -14.62 -34.82 20.93
CA SER A 47 -15.60 -34.09 20.10
C SER A 47 -15.05 -32.73 19.63
N SER A 48 -14.20 -32.09 20.41
CA SER A 48 -13.55 -30.82 20.05
C SER A 48 -12.43 -31.00 19.04
N LEU A 49 -11.62 -32.08 19.15
CA LEU A 49 -10.62 -32.46 18.17
C LEU A 49 -11.22 -32.89 16.85
N LYS A 50 -12.28 -33.70 16.87
CA LYS A 50 -12.99 -34.10 15.64
C LYS A 50 -13.64 -32.91 14.92
N LYS A 51 -14.19 -31.94 15.68
CA LYS A 51 -14.73 -30.69 15.09
C LYS A 51 -13.62 -29.80 14.51
N ALA A 52 -12.46 -29.72 15.14
CA ALA A 52 -11.33 -28.98 14.64
C ALA A 52 -10.76 -29.60 13.36
N ASP A 53 -10.62 -30.93 13.30
CA ASP A 53 -10.19 -31.67 12.10
C ASP A 53 -11.21 -31.54 10.96
N ASP A 54 -12.51 -31.60 11.26
CA ASP A 54 -13.59 -31.49 10.27
C ASP A 54 -13.73 -30.06 9.72
N VAL A 55 -13.42 -29.04 10.54
CA VAL A 55 -13.34 -27.64 10.10
C VAL A 55 -12.07 -27.41 9.30
N PHE A 56 -10.94 -27.94 9.74
CA PHE A 56 -9.66 -27.78 9.07
C PHE A 56 -9.63 -28.52 7.72
N SER A 57 -10.17 -29.73 7.65
CA SER A 57 -10.31 -30.48 6.39
C SER A 57 -11.29 -29.83 5.41
N LYS A 58 -12.41 -29.29 5.89
CA LYS A 58 -13.37 -28.53 5.05
C LYS A 58 -12.80 -27.20 4.56
N VAL A 59 -11.95 -26.56 5.35
CA VAL A 59 -11.23 -25.35 4.92
C VAL A 59 -10.16 -25.71 3.89
N LEU A 60 -9.40 -26.78 4.10
CA LEU A 60 -8.43 -27.31 3.12
C LEU A 60 -9.09 -27.78 1.82
N GLU A 61 -10.20 -28.50 1.88
CA GLU A 61 -10.96 -28.90 0.68
C GLU A 61 -11.56 -27.70 -0.07
N ARG A 62 -12.03 -26.67 0.65
CA ARG A 62 -12.51 -25.43 0.03
C ARG A 62 -11.37 -24.65 -0.62
N VAL A 63 -10.22 -24.53 0.02
CA VAL A 63 -9.03 -23.88 -0.54
C VAL A 63 -8.47 -24.67 -1.71
N ALA A 64 -8.42 -26.00 -1.62
CA ALA A 64 -8.01 -26.88 -2.72
C ALA A 64 -9.00 -26.92 -3.89
N GLY A 65 -10.31 -26.79 -3.61
CA GLY A 65 -11.36 -26.75 -4.64
C GLY A 65 -11.54 -25.40 -5.33
N MET A 66 -10.97 -24.33 -4.78
CA MET A 66 -10.98 -22.97 -5.35
C MET A 66 -9.73 -22.66 -6.20
N ALA A 67 -8.76 -23.57 -6.28
CA ALA A 67 -7.68 -23.42 -7.24
C ALA A 67 -8.26 -23.48 -8.67
N PRO A 68 -8.13 -22.44 -9.50
CA PRO A 68 -8.53 -22.53 -10.88
C PRO A 68 -7.76 -23.69 -11.52
N LYS A 69 -8.47 -24.61 -12.19
CA LYS A 69 -7.84 -25.68 -12.97
C LYS A 69 -6.89 -25.04 -13.98
N ALA A 70 -5.60 -25.10 -13.70
CA ALA A 70 -4.57 -24.72 -14.65
C ALA A 70 -4.65 -25.63 -15.87
N THR A 71 -5.24 -25.15 -16.95
CA THR A 71 -5.15 -25.74 -18.28
C THR A 71 -3.91 -25.22 -18.97
N GLY A 72 -2.75 -25.67 -18.51
CA GLY A 72 -1.47 -25.38 -19.15
C GLY A 72 -0.38 -26.22 -18.50
N THR A 73 0.19 -27.15 -19.24
CA THR A 73 1.34 -27.98 -18.87
C THR A 73 2.66 -27.19 -19.02
N GLY A 74 2.75 -25.98 -18.51
CA GLY A 74 3.98 -25.20 -18.47
C GLY A 74 4.61 -25.20 -17.08
N VAL A 75 5.92 -25.10 -17.00
CA VAL A 75 6.64 -24.92 -15.73
C VAL A 75 6.22 -23.57 -15.13
N ILE A 76 5.62 -23.59 -13.92
CA ILE A 76 5.26 -22.37 -13.20
C ILE A 76 6.48 -21.89 -12.42
N THR A 77 6.93 -20.68 -12.70
CA THR A 77 8.06 -20.06 -12.01
C THR A 77 7.52 -19.01 -11.03
N ALA A 78 7.94 -19.11 -9.77
CA ALA A 78 7.67 -18.08 -8.78
C ALA A 78 8.36 -16.77 -9.19
N GLN A 79 7.64 -15.66 -9.04
CA GLN A 79 8.11 -14.31 -9.36
C GLN A 79 8.26 -13.50 -8.08
N GLN A 80 9.03 -12.43 -8.15
CA GLN A 80 9.21 -11.50 -7.04
C GLN A 80 8.53 -10.17 -7.36
N ALA A 81 7.96 -9.53 -6.35
CA ALA A 81 7.48 -8.17 -6.43
C ALA A 81 8.37 -7.26 -5.58
N HIS A 82 8.36 -5.96 -5.87
CA HIS A 82 9.25 -5.00 -5.23
C HIS A 82 8.48 -3.78 -4.73
N PHE A 83 8.98 -3.18 -3.67
CA PHE A 83 8.51 -1.86 -3.25
C PHE A 83 9.04 -0.79 -4.20
N THR A 84 8.16 0.05 -4.72
CA THR A 84 8.52 1.23 -5.53
C THR A 84 8.25 2.54 -4.80
N ALA A 85 7.52 2.50 -3.70
CA ALA A 85 7.36 3.60 -2.78
C ALA A 85 7.14 3.07 -1.36
N LEU A 86 7.82 3.66 -0.41
CA LEU A 86 7.65 3.43 1.02
C LEU A 86 7.57 4.79 1.70
N ASP A 87 6.56 4.98 2.55
CA ASP A 87 6.39 6.19 3.33
C ASP A 87 5.89 5.81 4.74
N GLY A 88 6.40 6.49 5.75
CA GLY A 88 6.06 6.25 7.14
C GLY A 88 6.38 4.82 7.62
N THR A 89 5.51 4.27 8.46
CA THR A 89 5.74 2.96 9.07
C THR A 89 5.18 1.84 8.19
N VAL A 90 6.08 1.06 7.59
CA VAL A 90 5.74 -0.14 6.82
C VAL A 90 6.56 -1.32 7.31
N ARG A 91 5.93 -2.48 7.49
CA ARG A 91 6.58 -3.72 7.95
C ARG A 91 6.23 -4.88 7.04
N VAL A 92 7.17 -5.81 6.92
CA VAL A 92 7.01 -7.04 6.16
C VAL A 92 7.20 -8.24 7.08
N LYS A 93 6.39 -9.27 6.89
CA LYS A 93 6.62 -10.60 7.45
C LYS A 93 6.71 -11.59 6.30
N LYS A 94 7.84 -12.28 6.20
CA LYS A 94 8.05 -13.32 5.18
C LYS A 94 7.15 -14.52 5.45
N GLY A 95 6.63 -15.14 4.40
CA GLY A 95 5.72 -16.28 4.49
C GLY A 95 6.32 -17.49 5.22
N ASN A 96 7.64 -17.65 5.18
CA ASN A 96 8.40 -18.68 5.89
C ASN A 96 8.95 -18.22 7.26
N GLY A 97 8.64 -16.99 7.69
CA GLY A 97 9.15 -16.36 8.90
C GLY A 97 8.06 -15.98 9.90
N ASN A 98 8.43 -15.86 11.17
CA ASN A 98 7.52 -15.47 12.24
C ASN A 98 7.74 -14.04 12.75
N SER A 99 8.78 -13.34 12.25
CA SER A 99 9.14 -12.01 12.71
C SER A 99 8.77 -10.94 11.67
N TRP A 100 8.35 -9.77 12.19
CA TRP A 100 8.15 -8.58 11.40
C TRP A 100 9.47 -7.82 11.28
N VAL A 101 9.79 -7.37 10.07
CA VAL A 101 10.93 -6.50 9.79
C VAL A 101 10.44 -5.20 9.16
N PRO A 102 11.13 -4.06 9.37
CA PRO A 102 10.84 -2.86 8.60
C PRO A 102 10.93 -3.15 7.10
N ALA A 103 10.01 -2.60 6.32
CA ALA A 103 10.06 -2.73 4.87
C ALA A 103 11.25 -1.96 4.32
N ASP A 104 11.89 -2.52 3.30
CA ASP A 104 13.01 -1.94 2.58
C ASP A 104 12.86 -2.27 1.09
N TYR A 105 13.39 -1.40 0.22
CA TYR A 105 13.32 -1.57 -1.23
C TYR A 105 14.03 -2.84 -1.73
N ASN A 106 15.04 -3.33 -0.99
CA ASN A 106 15.80 -4.54 -1.31
C ASN A 106 15.11 -5.83 -0.86
N ILE A 107 13.99 -5.74 -0.14
CA ILE A 107 13.25 -6.92 0.29
C ILE A 107 12.28 -7.33 -0.83
N PRO A 108 12.56 -8.42 -1.57
CA PRO A 108 11.62 -8.93 -2.55
C PRO A 108 10.40 -9.51 -1.84
N LEU A 109 9.23 -9.32 -2.44
CA LEU A 109 7.99 -9.92 -1.97
C LEU A 109 7.65 -11.14 -2.80
N GLU A 110 7.37 -12.23 -2.11
CA GLU A 110 7.05 -13.53 -2.67
C GLU A 110 5.70 -14.02 -2.14
N LYS A 111 5.22 -15.11 -2.71
CA LYS A 111 3.99 -15.77 -2.23
C LYS A 111 4.08 -16.08 -0.72
N GLY A 112 3.03 -15.73 0.01
CA GLY A 112 2.91 -15.89 1.46
C GLY A 112 3.44 -14.72 2.28
N ASP A 113 4.10 -13.75 1.66
CA ASP A 113 4.58 -12.57 2.37
C ASP A 113 3.44 -11.65 2.76
N VAL A 114 3.57 -11.02 3.92
CA VAL A 114 2.58 -10.11 4.48
C VAL A 114 3.17 -8.71 4.58
N VAL A 115 2.45 -7.72 4.08
CA VAL A 115 2.81 -6.31 4.21
C VAL A 115 1.80 -5.62 5.11
N GLN A 116 2.29 -4.86 6.07
CA GLN A 116 1.48 -4.05 6.99
C GLN A 116 1.94 -2.61 7.00
N THR A 117 1.00 -1.69 6.88
CA THR A 117 1.21 -0.25 7.03
C THR A 117 0.62 0.23 8.35
N GLY A 118 1.27 1.22 8.98
CA GLY A 118 0.74 1.91 10.15
C GLY A 118 -0.17 3.08 9.77
N SER A 119 -0.61 3.86 10.77
CA SER A 119 -1.51 5.01 10.61
C SER A 119 -0.95 6.14 9.75
N GLU A 120 0.37 6.25 9.66
CA GLU A 120 1.09 7.16 8.75
C GLU A 120 1.97 6.35 7.79
N GLY A 121 1.55 5.13 7.44
CA GLY A 121 2.27 4.24 6.55
C GLY A 121 1.62 4.13 5.18
N MET A 122 2.42 4.06 4.13
CA MET A 122 1.98 3.74 2.77
C MET A 122 3.07 2.97 2.04
N ALA A 123 2.68 1.99 1.27
CA ALA A 123 3.60 1.24 0.42
C ALA A 123 3.03 1.08 -0.99
N LYS A 124 3.88 1.17 -2.00
CA LYS A 124 3.54 0.76 -3.35
C LYS A 124 4.36 -0.47 -3.72
N VAL A 125 3.67 -1.55 -4.02
CA VAL A 125 4.24 -2.81 -4.48
C VAL A 125 3.98 -2.95 -5.96
N VAL A 126 4.99 -3.30 -6.74
CA VAL A 126 4.88 -3.56 -8.18
C VAL A 126 5.34 -4.97 -8.47
N PHE A 127 4.53 -5.69 -9.22
CA PHE A 127 4.79 -7.04 -9.69
C PHE A 127 5.45 -7.00 -11.08
N ASN A 128 6.07 -8.09 -11.50
CA ASN A 128 6.83 -8.16 -12.75
C ASN A 128 5.99 -7.93 -14.01
N ASP A 129 4.69 -8.19 -13.95
CA ASP A 129 3.73 -7.91 -15.03
C ASP A 129 3.30 -6.44 -15.10
N GLY A 130 3.79 -5.61 -14.19
CA GLY A 130 3.42 -4.22 -14.06
C GLY A 130 2.18 -3.95 -13.22
N THR A 131 1.52 -4.98 -12.72
CA THR A 131 0.44 -4.79 -11.74
C THR A 131 1.00 -4.13 -10.48
N SER A 132 0.31 -3.13 -9.97
CA SER A 132 0.73 -2.41 -8.78
C SER A 132 -0.37 -2.32 -7.73
N TYR A 133 0.04 -2.45 -6.47
CA TYR A 133 -0.81 -2.31 -5.30
C TYR A 133 -0.29 -1.17 -4.45
N THR A 134 -1.11 -0.14 -4.24
CA THR A 134 -0.82 0.92 -3.27
C THR A 134 -1.56 0.61 -1.98
N VAL A 135 -0.82 0.13 -0.99
CA VAL A 135 -1.30 -0.21 0.35
C VAL A 135 -1.36 1.07 1.16
N LYS A 136 -2.56 1.53 1.50
CA LYS A 136 -2.79 2.77 2.26
C LYS A 136 -2.55 2.54 3.75
N GLN A 137 -2.72 3.59 4.55
CA GLN A 137 -2.55 3.51 6.01
C GLN A 137 -3.48 2.45 6.65
N ASP A 138 -3.03 1.91 7.78
CA ASP A 138 -3.73 0.93 8.61
C ASP A 138 -4.21 -0.30 7.82
N SER A 139 -3.40 -0.74 6.86
CA SER A 139 -3.76 -1.84 5.98
C SER A 139 -2.82 -3.03 6.14
N LEU A 140 -3.37 -4.21 5.87
CA LEU A 140 -2.64 -5.47 5.86
C LEU A 140 -3.02 -6.26 4.62
N ILE A 141 -2.01 -6.62 3.83
CA ILE A 141 -2.16 -7.47 2.64
C ILE A 141 -1.30 -8.72 2.74
N VAL A 142 -1.72 -9.75 2.00
CA VAL A 142 -0.98 -11.00 1.83
C VAL A 142 -0.80 -11.25 0.34
N VAL A 143 0.41 -11.56 -0.10
CA VAL A 143 0.68 -12.01 -1.48
C VAL A 143 0.26 -13.48 -1.59
N GLU A 144 -0.89 -13.74 -2.18
CA GLU A 144 -1.44 -15.10 -2.31
C GLU A 144 -0.84 -15.84 -3.49
N GLU A 145 -0.56 -15.13 -4.59
CA GLU A 145 0.07 -15.71 -5.77
C GLU A 145 0.91 -14.65 -6.49
N ASN A 146 2.07 -15.07 -6.96
CA ASN A 146 2.94 -14.30 -7.84
C ASN A 146 3.77 -15.30 -8.67
N SER A 147 3.28 -15.64 -9.84
CA SER A 147 3.88 -16.68 -10.67
C SER A 147 3.79 -16.34 -12.16
N ALA A 148 4.67 -16.92 -12.97
CA ALA A 148 4.60 -16.87 -14.42
C ALA A 148 4.83 -18.26 -14.99
N ASN A 149 4.23 -18.54 -16.16
CA ASN A 149 4.49 -19.76 -16.92
C ASN A 149 5.52 -19.50 -18.05
N ASP A 150 5.89 -20.55 -18.76
CA ASP A 150 6.86 -20.48 -19.88
C ASP A 150 6.40 -19.60 -21.05
N GLN A 151 5.10 -19.27 -21.12
CA GLN A 151 4.51 -18.35 -22.09
C GLN A 151 4.45 -16.91 -21.59
N GLN A 152 5.12 -16.61 -20.48
CA GLN A 152 5.09 -15.31 -19.78
C GLN A 152 3.68 -14.85 -19.37
N GLN A 153 2.74 -15.79 -19.21
CA GLN A 153 1.46 -15.47 -18.59
C GLN A 153 1.66 -15.42 -17.07
N THR A 154 1.21 -14.35 -16.47
CA THR A 154 1.38 -14.07 -15.05
C THR A 154 0.10 -14.29 -14.27
N ASN A 155 0.23 -14.80 -13.05
CA ASN A 155 -0.85 -14.88 -12.10
C ASN A 155 -0.44 -14.10 -10.85
N VAL A 156 -1.14 -12.98 -10.62
CA VAL A 156 -0.94 -12.14 -9.45
C VAL A 156 -2.22 -12.13 -8.63
N SER A 157 -2.13 -12.50 -7.36
CA SER A 157 -3.25 -12.47 -6.43
C SER A 157 -2.81 -11.92 -5.08
N VAL A 158 -3.54 -10.93 -4.57
CA VAL A 158 -3.28 -10.30 -3.27
C VAL A 158 -4.55 -10.31 -2.45
N ALA A 159 -4.46 -10.80 -1.21
CA ALA A 159 -5.55 -10.71 -0.26
C ALA A 159 -5.44 -9.43 0.59
N VAL A 160 -6.52 -8.68 0.70
CA VAL A 160 -6.65 -7.53 1.59
C VAL A 160 -7.32 -8.01 2.87
N SER A 161 -6.53 -8.16 3.94
CA SER A 161 -7.03 -8.63 5.23
C SER A 161 -7.73 -7.52 6.02
N THR A 162 -7.21 -6.29 5.93
CA THR A 162 -7.84 -5.09 6.50
C THR A 162 -7.31 -3.84 5.80
N GLY A 163 -8.05 -2.75 5.85
CA GLY A 163 -7.67 -1.44 5.35
C GLY A 163 -8.07 -1.18 3.91
N THR A 164 -7.33 -0.32 3.24
CA THR A 164 -7.64 0.15 1.87
C THR A 164 -6.44 -0.01 0.96
N VAL A 165 -6.69 -0.57 -0.23
CA VAL A 165 -5.67 -0.80 -1.24
C VAL A 165 -6.17 -0.31 -2.60
N ASP A 166 -5.33 0.44 -3.30
CA ASP A 166 -5.56 0.75 -4.71
C ASP A 166 -4.78 -0.25 -5.57
N LEU A 167 -5.47 -0.94 -6.47
CA LEU A 167 -4.91 -1.86 -7.45
C LEU A 167 -4.93 -1.20 -8.83
N SER A 168 -3.83 -1.34 -9.57
CA SER A 168 -3.77 -0.92 -10.97
C SER A 168 -3.07 -2.02 -11.79
N THR A 169 -3.72 -2.45 -12.86
CA THR A 169 -3.16 -3.43 -13.80
C THR A 169 -2.52 -2.73 -14.97
N ALA A 170 -1.41 -3.27 -15.46
CA ALA A 170 -0.78 -2.85 -16.70
C ALA A 170 -1.38 -3.58 -17.91
N THR A 171 -0.84 -3.31 -19.09
CA THR A 171 -1.04 -4.16 -20.26
C THR A 171 -0.25 -5.44 -20.06
N TYR A 172 -0.89 -6.59 -20.03
CA TYR A 172 -0.24 -7.88 -19.84
C TYR A 172 -0.67 -8.90 -20.92
N SER A 173 0.10 -9.97 -21.05
CA SER A 173 -0.14 -11.02 -22.04
C SER A 173 -1.50 -11.68 -21.88
N SER A 174 -2.14 -12.02 -22.99
CA SER A 174 -3.40 -12.79 -22.99
C SER A 174 -3.22 -14.08 -22.18
N GLY A 175 -4.14 -14.34 -21.27
CA GLY A 175 -4.07 -15.46 -20.32
C GLY A 175 -3.38 -15.13 -19.00
N SER A 176 -2.88 -13.92 -18.80
CA SER A 176 -2.47 -13.41 -17.48
C SER A 176 -3.70 -13.01 -16.66
N HIS A 177 -3.59 -13.13 -15.34
CA HIS A 177 -4.66 -12.79 -14.41
C HIS A 177 -4.13 -11.95 -13.25
N SER A 178 -4.84 -10.85 -12.96
CA SER A 178 -4.60 -10.04 -11.77
C SER A 178 -5.87 -10.00 -10.92
N GLN A 179 -5.75 -10.42 -9.68
CA GLN A 179 -6.88 -10.59 -8.77
C GLN A 179 -6.59 -9.97 -7.41
N VAL A 180 -7.65 -9.50 -6.78
CA VAL A 180 -7.63 -9.11 -5.37
C VAL A 180 -8.72 -9.87 -4.61
N ILE A 181 -8.37 -10.37 -3.45
CA ILE A 181 -9.27 -11.14 -2.58
C ILE A 181 -9.60 -10.30 -1.36
N VAL A 182 -10.88 -10.20 -1.03
CA VAL A 182 -11.37 -9.48 0.15
C VAL A 182 -12.61 -10.16 0.72
N ALA A 183 -12.57 -10.53 1.98
CA ALA A 183 -13.70 -11.12 2.72
C ALA A 183 -14.47 -12.23 1.93
N GLY A 184 -13.72 -13.10 1.25
CA GLY A 184 -14.27 -14.20 0.45
C GLY A 184 -14.79 -13.82 -0.94
N ALA A 185 -14.70 -12.54 -1.33
CA ALA A 185 -14.90 -12.10 -2.70
C ALA A 185 -13.57 -12.06 -3.45
N THR A 186 -13.60 -12.38 -4.73
CA THR A 186 -12.47 -12.27 -5.65
C THR A 186 -12.82 -11.26 -6.74
N ALA A 187 -12.03 -10.21 -6.88
CA ALA A 187 -12.13 -9.28 -7.98
C ALA A 187 -11.02 -9.54 -9.00
N SER A 188 -11.37 -9.81 -10.22
CA SER A 188 -10.48 -9.98 -11.37
C SER A 188 -10.57 -8.74 -12.24
N LEU A 189 -9.44 -8.08 -12.49
CA LEU A 189 -9.39 -6.86 -13.27
C LEU A 189 -8.92 -7.16 -14.70
N ALA A 190 -9.51 -6.46 -15.65
CA ALA A 190 -9.01 -6.42 -17.02
C ALA A 190 -7.67 -5.67 -17.11
N PRO A 191 -6.90 -5.82 -18.20
CA PRO A 191 -5.73 -4.98 -18.47
C PRO A 191 -6.07 -3.47 -18.42
N GLU A 192 -5.10 -2.64 -18.03
CA GLU A 192 -5.21 -1.18 -17.93
C GLU A 192 -6.37 -0.67 -17.06
N SER A 193 -6.74 -1.45 -16.07
CA SER A 193 -7.83 -1.17 -15.14
C SER A 193 -7.30 -0.75 -13.78
N ALA A 194 -8.10 -0.03 -13.03
CA ALA A 194 -7.78 0.36 -11.66
C ALA A 194 -9.00 0.24 -10.75
N ALA A 195 -8.77 -0.30 -9.56
CA ALA A 195 -9.80 -0.46 -8.54
C ALA A 195 -9.28 -0.03 -7.17
N GLN A 196 -10.19 0.34 -6.29
CA GLN A 196 -9.95 0.49 -4.87
C GLN A 196 -10.70 -0.60 -4.13
N VAL A 197 -10.01 -1.26 -3.21
CA VAL A 197 -10.58 -2.28 -2.34
C VAL A 197 -10.50 -1.77 -0.91
N HIS A 198 -11.61 -1.80 -0.22
CA HIS A 198 -11.71 -1.49 1.20
C HIS A 198 -12.22 -2.70 1.96
N ASN A 199 -11.53 -3.06 3.04
CA ASN A 199 -11.88 -4.15 3.93
C ASN A 199 -11.84 -3.68 5.38
N ASP A 200 -12.99 -3.55 6.02
CA ASP A 200 -13.10 -3.35 7.46
C ASP A 200 -13.81 -4.53 8.12
N PRO A 201 -13.05 -5.52 8.60
CA PRO A 201 -13.62 -6.68 9.29
C PRO A 201 -14.31 -6.32 10.61
N THR A 202 -13.99 -5.15 11.20
CA THR A 202 -14.53 -4.72 12.49
C THR A 202 -15.97 -4.23 12.35
N SER A 203 -16.23 -3.44 11.32
CA SER A 203 -17.57 -2.95 10.99
C SER A 203 -18.30 -3.83 9.98
N ASP A 204 -17.67 -4.94 9.56
CA ASP A 204 -18.18 -5.85 8.53
C ASP A 204 -18.54 -5.12 7.22
N GLN A 205 -17.71 -4.18 6.82
CA GLN A 205 -17.87 -3.39 5.60
C GLN A 205 -16.80 -3.73 4.59
N HIS A 206 -17.24 -4.22 3.43
CA HIS A 206 -16.34 -4.63 2.34
C HIS A 206 -16.80 -3.98 1.05
N GLU A 207 -15.88 -3.30 0.37
CA GLU A 207 -16.19 -2.57 -0.85
C GLU A 207 -15.10 -2.76 -1.92
N ILE A 208 -15.54 -2.87 -3.17
CA ILE A 208 -14.67 -2.88 -4.35
C ILE A 208 -15.23 -1.85 -5.32
N LEU A 209 -14.46 -0.80 -5.59
CA LEU A 209 -14.81 0.30 -6.49
C LEU A 209 -13.90 0.27 -7.71
N MET A 210 -14.46 0.13 -8.90
CA MET A 210 -13.72 0.33 -10.16
C MET A 210 -13.51 1.82 -10.43
N LYS A 211 -12.25 2.26 -10.46
CA LYS A 211 -11.88 3.64 -10.80
C LYS A 211 -11.71 3.84 -12.32
N LYS A 212 -11.18 2.82 -12.99
CA LYS A 212 -10.89 2.84 -14.43
C LYS A 212 -11.00 1.42 -14.99
N GLY A 213 -11.45 1.30 -16.23
CA GLY A 213 -11.52 0.02 -16.94
C GLY A 213 -12.69 -0.84 -16.48
N THR A 214 -12.49 -2.15 -16.49
CA THR A 214 -13.51 -3.13 -16.14
C THR A 214 -12.95 -4.22 -15.25
N GLY A 215 -13.83 -4.83 -14.46
CA GLY A 215 -13.50 -5.95 -13.60
C GLY A 215 -14.73 -6.79 -13.30
N GLU A 216 -14.48 -7.97 -12.80
CA GLU A 216 -15.50 -8.93 -12.38
C GLU A 216 -15.29 -9.25 -10.91
N VAL A 217 -16.36 -9.21 -10.13
CA VAL A 217 -16.35 -9.58 -8.72
C VAL A 217 -17.20 -10.84 -8.55
N THR A 218 -16.58 -11.89 -8.02
CA THR A 218 -17.25 -13.16 -7.73
C THR A 218 -17.20 -13.45 -6.23
N ARG A 219 -18.36 -13.80 -5.66
CA ARG A 219 -18.49 -14.22 -4.26
C ARG A 219 -19.63 -15.22 -4.11
N ASN A 220 -19.38 -16.34 -3.44
CA ASN A 220 -20.39 -17.39 -3.16
C ASN A 220 -21.18 -17.86 -4.42
N GLY A 221 -20.55 -17.83 -5.60
CA GLY A 221 -21.17 -18.19 -6.87
C GLY A 221 -21.96 -17.07 -7.56
N GLU A 222 -22.13 -15.93 -6.91
CA GLU A 222 -22.65 -14.72 -7.53
C GLU A 222 -21.50 -13.96 -8.21
N THR A 223 -21.76 -13.45 -9.43
CA THR A 223 -20.78 -12.72 -10.22
C THR A 223 -21.38 -11.41 -10.69
N VAL A 224 -20.66 -10.30 -10.48
CA VAL A 224 -21.05 -8.96 -10.86
C VAL A 224 -19.94 -8.32 -11.69
N GLN A 225 -20.29 -7.83 -12.89
CA GLN A 225 -19.39 -7.03 -13.73
C GLN A 225 -19.41 -5.57 -13.29
N LEU A 226 -18.22 -4.99 -13.19
CA LEU A 226 -18.04 -3.58 -12.83
C LEU A 226 -17.34 -2.82 -13.97
N ALA A 227 -17.84 -1.61 -14.21
CA ALA A 227 -17.24 -0.62 -15.10
C ALA A 227 -16.80 0.60 -14.30
N ASN A 228 -16.30 1.62 -14.99
CA ASN A 228 -15.82 2.87 -14.36
C ASN A 228 -16.85 3.45 -13.36
N TRP A 229 -16.38 3.70 -12.15
CA TRP A 229 -17.16 4.27 -11.05
C TRP A 229 -18.33 3.42 -10.61
N GLU A 230 -18.30 2.12 -10.89
CA GLU A 230 -19.21 1.16 -10.30
C GLU A 230 -18.54 0.50 -9.09
N LYS A 231 -19.34 0.34 -8.04
CA LYS A 231 -18.93 -0.23 -6.76
C LYS A 231 -19.78 -1.45 -6.44
N VAL A 232 -19.16 -2.43 -5.83
CA VAL A 232 -19.83 -3.51 -5.11
C VAL A 232 -19.54 -3.35 -3.64
N SER A 233 -20.58 -3.42 -2.82
CA SER A 233 -20.48 -3.54 -1.36
C SER A 233 -21.18 -4.80 -0.89
N PHE A 234 -20.70 -5.35 0.22
CA PHE A 234 -21.26 -6.53 0.84
C PHE A 234 -20.89 -6.62 2.32
N HIS A 235 -21.70 -7.36 3.08
CA HIS A 235 -21.57 -7.55 4.52
C HIS A 235 -21.65 -9.04 4.84
N GLY A 236 -21.02 -9.52 5.90
CA GLY A 236 -21.15 -10.84 6.45
C GLY A 236 -20.92 -12.01 5.48
N GLN A 237 -21.06 -13.21 6.01
CA GLN A 237 -21.05 -14.42 5.21
C GLN A 237 -22.44 -14.66 4.60
N GLY A 238 -22.53 -14.73 3.26
CA GLY A 238 -23.76 -15.06 2.54
C GLY A 238 -24.61 -13.85 2.11
N SER A 239 -24.17 -12.61 2.35
CA SER A 239 -24.85 -11.45 1.77
C SER A 239 -24.64 -11.38 0.25
N HIS A 240 -25.62 -10.84 -0.44
CA HIS A 240 -25.54 -10.53 -1.88
C HIS A 240 -24.53 -9.42 -2.15
N LEU A 241 -24.06 -9.38 -3.40
CA LEU A 241 -23.21 -8.31 -3.92
C LEU A 241 -24.10 -7.10 -4.31
N GLU A 242 -24.07 -6.03 -3.52
CA GLU A 242 -24.83 -4.82 -3.78
C GLU A 242 -24.09 -3.91 -4.74
N LYS A 243 -24.54 -3.85 -6.00
CA LYS A 243 -23.94 -2.98 -7.01
C LYS A 243 -24.52 -1.57 -6.95
N ALA A 244 -23.65 -0.57 -6.93
CA ALA A 244 -24.01 0.84 -7.00
C ALA A 244 -23.11 1.60 -7.98
N LYS A 245 -23.59 2.72 -8.50
CA LYS A 245 -22.77 3.64 -9.31
C LYS A 245 -22.40 4.86 -8.47
N GLU A 246 -21.11 5.16 -8.44
CA GLU A 246 -20.58 6.35 -7.79
C GLU A 246 -20.32 7.46 -8.82
N THR A 247 -20.38 8.70 -8.37
CA THR A 247 -19.97 9.83 -9.20
C THR A 247 -18.45 9.89 -9.23
N GLY A 248 -17.87 9.85 -10.43
CA GLY A 248 -16.43 10.02 -10.60
C GLY A 248 -15.96 11.41 -10.13
N PRO A 249 -14.71 11.54 -9.70
CA PRO A 249 -14.19 12.80 -9.20
C PRO A 249 -13.87 13.79 -10.31
N PRO A 250 -13.79 15.09 -10.02
CA PRO A 250 -13.11 16.04 -10.88
C PRO A 250 -11.63 15.67 -11.07
N THR A 251 -11.07 16.00 -12.22
CA THR A 251 -9.62 15.80 -12.46
C THR A 251 -8.87 17.05 -12.04
N PRO A 252 -7.92 16.97 -11.10
CA PRO A 252 -7.03 18.06 -10.73
C PRO A 252 -6.21 18.57 -11.93
N ILE A 253 -6.14 19.89 -12.15
CA ILE A 253 -5.40 20.51 -13.26
C ILE A 253 -4.22 21.32 -12.72
N ALA A 254 -4.48 22.30 -11.86
CA ALA A 254 -3.44 23.15 -11.27
C ALA A 254 -3.65 23.34 -9.77
N PRO A 255 -2.56 23.32 -8.97
CA PRO A 255 -1.20 23.00 -9.36
C PRO A 255 -1.08 21.56 -9.87
N ALA A 256 -0.27 21.36 -10.91
CA ALA A 256 0.00 20.03 -11.43
C ALA A 256 0.69 19.17 -10.35
N ASN A 257 0.58 17.85 -10.48
CA ASN A 257 1.27 16.96 -9.56
C ASN A 257 2.79 17.19 -9.62
N MET A 258 3.43 17.29 -8.43
CA MET A 258 4.84 17.58 -8.23
C MET A 258 5.31 18.98 -8.69
N ALA A 259 4.39 19.92 -8.95
CA ALA A 259 4.76 21.26 -9.40
C ALA A 259 5.57 22.04 -8.34
N PRO A 260 6.72 22.64 -8.70
CA PRO A 260 7.39 23.64 -7.87
C PRO A 260 6.72 25.01 -8.11
N LEU A 261 6.35 25.69 -7.06
CA LEU A 261 5.80 27.05 -7.08
C LEU A 261 6.76 28.01 -6.38
N PHE A 262 7.39 28.89 -7.13
CA PHE A 262 8.33 29.86 -6.56
C PHE A 262 7.59 31.06 -5.99
N SER A 263 8.01 31.51 -4.81
CA SER A 263 7.52 32.75 -4.15
C SER A 263 8.68 33.68 -3.82
N GLY A 264 8.50 34.98 -4.08
CA GLY A 264 9.40 36.03 -3.58
C GLY A 264 9.03 36.45 -2.16
N ASP A 265 7.86 36.09 -1.66
CA ASP A 265 7.32 36.47 -0.36
C ASP A 265 7.24 35.26 0.59
N ALA A 266 7.07 35.54 1.88
CA ALA A 266 6.94 34.51 2.92
C ALA A 266 5.73 33.59 2.71
N THR A 267 4.72 34.06 2.00
CA THR A 267 3.52 33.30 1.63
C THR A 267 3.20 33.49 0.15
N LYS A 268 2.43 32.57 -0.40
CA LYS A 268 1.99 32.60 -1.80
C LYS A 268 0.50 32.35 -1.89
N ASP A 269 -0.15 33.08 -2.76
CA ASP A 269 -1.49 32.78 -3.22
C ASP A 269 -1.41 31.75 -4.34
N VAL A 270 -2.17 30.65 -4.19
CA VAL A 270 -2.16 29.54 -5.12
C VAL A 270 -3.57 29.36 -5.69
N GLU A 271 -3.66 29.38 -7.00
CA GLU A 271 -4.90 29.06 -7.71
C GLU A 271 -4.99 27.55 -7.92
N PHE A 272 -6.12 26.98 -7.50
CA PHE A 272 -6.46 25.57 -7.70
C PHE A 272 -7.53 25.47 -8.78
N THR A 273 -7.30 24.63 -9.78
CA THR A 273 -8.24 24.40 -10.88
C THR A 273 -8.42 22.91 -11.14
N TRP A 274 -9.60 22.53 -11.57
CA TRP A 274 -9.98 21.15 -11.91
C TRP A 274 -11.02 21.10 -13.01
N THR A 275 -11.33 19.91 -13.52
CA THR A 275 -12.37 19.73 -14.54
C THR A 275 -13.75 20.00 -13.97
N ALA A 276 -14.53 20.81 -14.68
CA ALA A 276 -15.93 21.00 -14.35
C ALA A 276 -16.74 19.72 -14.60
N MET A 277 -17.62 19.37 -13.65
CA MET A 277 -18.49 18.20 -13.73
C MET A 277 -19.91 18.61 -14.10
N THR A 278 -20.52 17.92 -15.06
CA THR A 278 -21.79 18.32 -15.67
C THR A 278 -22.97 18.47 -14.69
N ASN A 279 -22.99 17.63 -13.63
CA ASN A 279 -24.11 17.61 -12.66
C ASN A 279 -23.67 18.12 -11.27
N ALA A 280 -22.50 18.75 -11.17
CA ALA A 280 -22.05 19.29 -9.90
C ALA A 280 -22.67 20.67 -9.66
N ILE A 281 -23.17 20.88 -8.45
CA ILE A 281 -23.58 22.21 -7.97
C ILE A 281 -22.47 22.90 -7.20
N GLY A 282 -21.37 22.16 -6.90
CA GLY A 282 -20.20 22.71 -6.24
C GLY A 282 -19.12 21.65 -6.02
N TYR A 283 -18.05 22.11 -5.39
CA TYR A 283 -16.84 21.35 -5.18
C TYR A 283 -16.33 21.57 -3.76
N ARG A 284 -15.63 20.56 -3.23
CA ARG A 284 -14.93 20.63 -1.97
C ARG A 284 -13.44 20.43 -2.22
N LEU A 285 -12.66 21.48 -2.03
CA LEU A 285 -11.20 21.46 -2.05
C LEU A 285 -10.68 21.15 -0.66
N ARG A 286 -9.78 20.19 -0.56
CA ARG A 286 -9.02 19.89 0.66
C ARG A 286 -7.51 19.98 0.39
N ILE A 287 -6.78 20.61 1.32
CA ILE A 287 -5.33 20.75 1.26
C ILE A 287 -4.75 20.28 2.58
N SER A 288 -3.67 19.50 2.53
CA SER A 288 -2.96 18.98 3.69
C SER A 288 -1.45 19.12 3.53
N ARG A 289 -0.71 19.05 4.64
CA ARG A 289 0.75 18.94 4.65
C ARG A 289 1.23 17.49 4.51
N ASN A 290 0.35 16.52 4.64
CA ASN A 290 0.69 15.11 4.50
C ASN A 290 -0.23 14.40 3.48
N PRO A 291 0.24 13.33 2.83
CA PRO A 291 -0.52 12.62 1.80
C PRO A 291 -1.72 11.84 2.34
N TYR A 292 -1.79 11.64 3.65
CA TYR A 292 -2.85 10.86 4.30
C TYR A 292 -4.08 11.69 4.65
N PHE A 293 -3.96 13.04 4.62
CA PHE A 293 -5.02 13.97 5.03
C PHE A 293 -5.51 13.72 6.47
N SER A 294 -4.65 13.18 7.34
CA SER A 294 -4.91 13.02 8.77
C SER A 294 -5.14 14.38 9.47
N SER A 295 -4.58 15.45 8.90
CA SER A 295 -4.82 16.82 9.29
C SER A 295 -5.02 17.68 8.05
N THR A 296 -6.19 18.28 7.91
CA THR A 296 -6.53 19.14 6.78
C THR A 296 -6.23 20.60 7.13
N LEU A 297 -5.39 21.24 6.32
CA LEU A 297 -5.05 22.65 6.46
C LEU A 297 -6.15 23.55 5.91
N VAL A 298 -6.72 23.17 4.76
CA VAL A 298 -7.83 23.87 4.11
C VAL A 298 -8.91 22.86 3.74
N ASP A 299 -10.14 23.14 4.12
CA ASP A 299 -11.36 22.43 3.70
C ASP A 299 -12.37 23.48 3.26
N LYS A 300 -12.51 23.65 1.95
CA LYS A 300 -13.28 24.75 1.38
C LYS A 300 -14.28 24.25 0.36
N LYS A 301 -15.55 24.64 0.52
CA LYS A 301 -16.60 24.41 -0.46
C LYS A 301 -16.73 25.64 -1.37
N VAL A 302 -16.81 25.39 -2.68
CA VAL A 302 -16.92 26.41 -3.72
C VAL A 302 -17.93 25.98 -4.79
N THR A 303 -18.46 26.91 -5.56
CA THR A 303 -19.41 26.63 -6.64
C THR A 303 -18.75 26.59 -8.02
N THR A 304 -17.52 27.07 -8.13
CA THR A 304 -16.77 27.14 -9.39
C THR A 304 -15.68 26.06 -9.43
N ALA A 305 -15.28 25.65 -10.62
CA ALA A 305 -14.21 24.68 -10.83
C ALA A 305 -12.79 25.28 -10.64
N ALA A 306 -12.69 26.40 -9.95
CA ALA A 306 -11.45 27.07 -9.61
C ALA A 306 -11.60 27.84 -8.29
N VAL A 307 -10.50 27.96 -7.55
CA VAL A 307 -10.44 28.78 -6.34
C VAL A 307 -9.00 29.18 -6.01
N THR A 308 -8.82 30.40 -5.55
CA THR A 308 -7.54 30.84 -4.99
C THR A 308 -7.55 30.66 -3.48
N VAL A 309 -6.44 30.07 -2.97
CA VAL A 309 -6.15 29.96 -1.54
C VAL A 309 -4.95 30.83 -1.25
N SER A 310 -5.14 31.81 -0.38
CA SER A 310 -4.11 32.79 -0.03
C SER A 310 -3.32 32.35 1.20
N GLY A 311 -2.07 32.84 1.30
CA GLY A 311 -1.29 32.76 2.51
C GLY A 311 -0.61 31.42 2.75
N LEU A 312 -0.42 30.60 1.73
CA LEU A 312 0.32 29.35 1.84
C LEU A 312 1.83 29.62 1.95
N GLY A 313 2.45 29.21 3.05
CA GLY A 313 3.89 29.37 3.29
C GLY A 313 4.73 28.33 2.56
N GLU A 314 6.04 28.42 2.69
CA GLU A 314 7.01 27.48 2.12
C GLU A 314 6.75 26.04 2.57
N GLY A 315 7.00 25.08 1.68
CA GLY A 315 6.94 23.64 1.93
C GLY A 315 6.04 22.87 1.00
N ALA A 316 5.92 21.57 1.27
CA ALA A 316 5.10 20.65 0.50
C ALA A 316 3.64 20.68 0.94
N TYR A 317 2.77 20.50 -0.04
CA TYR A 317 1.32 20.41 0.13
C TYR A 317 0.75 19.32 -0.75
N TYR A 318 -0.31 18.70 -0.26
CA TYR A 318 -1.13 17.73 -0.99
C TYR A 318 -2.53 18.32 -1.11
N TRP A 319 -3.17 18.14 -2.25
CA TRP A 319 -4.52 18.60 -2.45
C TRP A 319 -5.35 17.63 -3.25
N MET A 320 -6.63 17.64 -3.00
CA MET A 320 -7.63 16.84 -3.70
C MET A 320 -8.94 17.59 -3.76
N VAL A 321 -9.82 17.18 -4.66
CA VAL A 321 -11.11 17.78 -4.88
C VAL A 321 -12.19 16.73 -5.06
N GLN A 322 -13.39 17.04 -4.57
CA GLN A 322 -14.62 16.28 -4.81
C GLN A 322 -15.66 17.23 -5.39
N SER A 323 -16.56 16.71 -6.21
CA SER A 323 -17.79 17.42 -6.57
C SER A 323 -18.92 16.98 -5.67
N TYR A 324 -19.98 17.78 -5.55
CA TYR A 324 -21.23 17.37 -4.94
C TYR A 324 -22.42 17.77 -5.83
N ASP A 325 -23.44 16.91 -5.81
CA ASP A 325 -24.63 17.03 -6.61
C ASP A 325 -25.73 17.84 -5.89
N GLY A 326 -26.90 18.01 -6.55
CA GLY A 326 -28.02 18.77 -6.05
C GLY A 326 -28.67 18.26 -4.77
N VAL A 327 -28.37 17.00 -4.36
CA VAL A 327 -28.81 16.43 -3.08
C VAL A 327 -27.71 16.44 -2.02
N GLY A 328 -26.54 16.98 -2.34
CA GLY A 328 -25.40 17.08 -1.42
C GLY A 328 -24.54 15.84 -1.33
N LYS A 329 -24.72 14.83 -2.18
CA LYS A 329 -23.86 13.65 -2.25
C LYS A 329 -22.51 14.03 -2.86
N GLU A 330 -21.43 13.75 -2.14
CA GLU A 330 -20.06 13.96 -2.62
C GLU A 330 -19.66 12.83 -3.60
N SER A 331 -18.87 13.19 -4.60
CA SER A 331 -18.22 12.23 -5.51
C SER A 331 -17.12 11.45 -4.79
N VAL A 332 -16.57 10.45 -5.46
CA VAL A 332 -15.29 9.85 -5.06
C VAL A 332 -14.21 10.95 -5.00
N GLU A 333 -13.23 10.78 -4.11
CA GLU A 333 -12.08 11.69 -4.02
C GLU A 333 -11.25 11.63 -5.31
N SER A 334 -10.76 12.79 -5.76
CA SER A 334 -9.80 12.83 -6.86
C SER A 334 -8.47 12.22 -6.46
N GLU A 335 -7.61 12.01 -7.43
CA GLU A 335 -6.19 11.77 -7.14
C GLU A 335 -5.61 12.93 -6.34
N LYS A 336 -4.64 12.61 -5.49
CA LYS A 336 -3.98 13.57 -4.61
C LYS A 336 -2.78 14.15 -5.36
N ASN A 337 -2.88 15.39 -5.77
CA ASN A 337 -1.74 16.11 -6.35
C ASN A 337 -0.89 16.72 -5.25
N ARG A 338 0.43 16.69 -5.45
CA ARG A 338 1.41 17.35 -4.61
C ARG A 338 1.98 18.57 -5.32
N PHE A 339 2.24 19.65 -4.58
CA PHE A 339 3.06 20.75 -5.03
C PHE A 339 3.96 21.25 -3.90
N THR A 340 4.98 22.01 -4.25
CA THR A 340 5.91 22.56 -3.25
C THR A 340 6.08 24.03 -3.48
N ILE A 341 5.88 24.85 -2.44
CA ILE A 341 6.19 26.27 -2.46
C ILE A 341 7.64 26.46 -2.01
N ILE A 342 8.43 27.17 -2.82
CA ILE A 342 9.86 27.38 -2.64
C ILE A 342 10.12 28.88 -2.59
N SER A 343 10.80 29.34 -1.53
CA SER A 343 11.21 30.75 -1.41
C SER A 343 12.35 31.06 -2.38
N LYS A 344 12.25 32.17 -3.12
CA LYS A 344 13.31 32.69 -3.99
C LYS A 344 14.42 33.42 -3.24
N SER A 345 14.31 33.59 -1.93
CA SER A 345 15.16 34.52 -1.16
C SER A 345 16.57 34.00 -0.83
N LYS A 346 16.95 32.82 -1.32
CA LYS A 346 18.33 32.31 -1.18
C LYS A 346 18.88 31.96 -2.55
N GLU A 347 20.11 32.44 -2.82
CA GLU A 347 20.90 31.97 -3.96
C GLU A 347 20.83 30.45 -4.02
N SER A 348 20.41 29.93 -5.17
CA SER A 348 20.33 28.47 -5.38
C SER A 348 21.76 27.94 -5.43
N GLU A 349 22.23 27.34 -4.34
CA GLU A 349 23.46 26.55 -4.39
C GLU A 349 23.23 25.41 -5.39
N ALA A 350 24.23 25.20 -6.26
CA ALA A 350 24.20 24.08 -7.18
C ALA A 350 24.22 22.77 -6.37
N ILE A 351 23.17 22.00 -6.49
CA ILE A 351 23.07 20.71 -5.81
C ILE A 351 23.78 19.64 -6.63
N GLU A 352 24.58 18.81 -5.97
CA GLU A 352 25.16 17.63 -6.60
C GLU A 352 24.07 16.54 -6.74
N LEU A 353 24.07 15.91 -7.90
CA LEU A 353 23.26 14.72 -8.20
C LEU A 353 24.13 13.75 -8.97
N ASP A 354 24.49 12.65 -8.35
CA ASP A 354 25.27 11.56 -8.95
C ASP A 354 24.38 10.35 -9.12
N LEU A 355 24.33 9.80 -10.35
CA LEU A 355 23.47 8.69 -10.72
C LEU A 355 24.32 7.48 -11.08
N ASP A 356 24.08 6.38 -10.41
CA ASP A 356 24.63 5.08 -10.78
C ASP A 356 24.10 4.60 -12.14
N PRO A 357 24.72 3.59 -12.75
CA PRO A 357 24.16 2.90 -13.90
C PRO A 357 22.79 2.31 -13.56
N PHE A 358 21.78 2.62 -14.40
CA PHE A 358 20.44 2.08 -14.20
C PHE A 358 20.41 0.57 -14.46
N ILE A 359 19.64 -0.16 -13.64
CA ILE A 359 19.46 -1.61 -13.79
C ILE A 359 18.02 -1.85 -14.26
N GLN A 360 17.88 -2.63 -15.33
CA GLN A 360 16.58 -2.98 -15.89
C GLN A 360 16.08 -4.32 -15.33
N HIS A 361 14.87 -4.31 -14.78
CA HIS A 361 14.14 -5.49 -14.32
C HIS A 361 12.84 -5.62 -15.13
N GLY A 362 12.93 -6.22 -16.32
CA GLY A 362 11.80 -6.24 -17.25
C GLY A 362 11.39 -4.82 -17.66
N HIS A 363 10.17 -4.42 -17.38
CA HIS A 363 9.63 -3.08 -17.66
C HIS A 363 9.89 -2.04 -16.56
N VAL A 364 10.51 -2.43 -15.45
CA VAL A 364 10.83 -1.56 -14.32
C VAL A 364 12.31 -1.21 -14.34
N ILE A 365 12.64 0.04 -14.08
CA ILE A 365 14.02 0.51 -13.97
C ILE A 365 14.34 0.83 -12.52
N GLU A 366 15.40 0.23 -12.04
CA GLU A 366 16.01 0.55 -10.77
C GLU A 366 16.94 1.74 -10.96
N VAL A 367 16.67 2.81 -10.21
CA VAL A 367 17.42 4.07 -10.20
C VAL A 367 18.04 4.26 -8.83
N THR A 368 19.36 4.23 -8.80
CA THR A 368 20.14 4.52 -7.58
C THR A 368 21.04 5.72 -7.82
N GLY A 369 21.41 6.37 -6.74
CA GLY A 369 22.28 7.52 -6.82
C GLY A 369 22.47 8.20 -5.47
N LYS A 370 23.15 9.32 -5.51
CA LYS A 370 23.46 10.12 -4.34
C LYS A 370 23.26 11.61 -4.63
N THR A 371 22.76 12.31 -3.62
CA THR A 371 22.61 13.77 -3.65
C THR A 371 22.93 14.36 -2.29
N GLN A 372 22.81 15.66 -2.15
CA GLN A 372 23.00 16.35 -0.89
C GLN A 372 22.00 15.90 0.17
N ASN A 373 22.46 15.71 1.41
CA ASN A 373 21.60 15.35 2.54
C ASN A 373 20.48 16.39 2.74
N GLY A 374 19.27 15.91 2.95
CA GLY A 374 18.07 16.74 3.10
C GLY A 374 17.48 17.26 1.79
N ALA A 375 18.06 16.90 0.63
CA ALA A 375 17.46 17.18 -0.66
C ALA A 375 16.24 16.25 -0.90
N ARG A 376 15.40 16.63 -1.85
CA ARG A 376 14.30 15.79 -2.37
C ARG A 376 14.67 15.31 -3.74
N VAL A 377 14.41 14.04 -4.01
CA VAL A 377 14.67 13.43 -5.31
C VAL A 377 13.34 13.03 -5.95
N MET A 378 13.22 13.32 -7.23
CA MET A 378 12.09 12.91 -8.06
C MET A 378 12.59 12.11 -9.26
N VAL A 379 11.93 11.02 -9.58
CA VAL A 379 12.17 10.22 -10.77
C VAL A 379 10.90 10.22 -11.62
N ASN A 380 10.98 10.72 -12.83
CA ASN A 380 9.82 10.91 -13.73
C ASN A 380 8.65 11.64 -13.06
N GLY A 381 8.94 12.63 -12.20
CA GLY A 381 7.93 13.38 -11.46
C GLY A 381 7.37 12.68 -10.22
N SER A 382 7.76 11.45 -9.94
CA SER A 382 7.42 10.74 -8.71
C SER A 382 8.50 10.96 -7.66
N GLU A 383 8.11 11.33 -6.45
CA GLU A 383 9.06 11.54 -5.35
C GLU A 383 9.66 10.22 -4.87
N VAL A 384 10.97 10.22 -4.65
CA VAL A 384 11.67 9.14 -3.95
C VAL A 384 11.38 9.31 -2.45
N PRO A 385 10.66 8.38 -1.80
CA PRO A 385 10.08 8.62 -0.48
C PRO A 385 11.09 8.67 0.65
N MET A 386 12.26 8.06 0.50
CA MET A 386 13.32 8.08 1.51
C MET A 386 14.69 8.30 0.87
N LEU A 387 15.46 9.23 1.44
CA LEU A 387 16.89 9.35 1.22
C LEU A 387 17.63 8.80 2.45
N GLY A 388 18.74 8.12 2.20
CA GLY A 388 19.69 7.76 3.25
C GLY A 388 20.23 9.00 3.96
N THR A 389 20.69 8.84 5.19
CA THR A 389 21.32 9.94 5.96
C THR A 389 22.57 10.51 5.30
N ASP A 390 23.15 9.80 4.35
CA ASP A 390 24.28 10.20 3.53
C ASP A 390 23.87 10.76 2.16
N GLY A 391 22.56 10.96 1.92
CA GLY A 391 22.00 11.44 0.66
C GLY A 391 21.83 10.39 -0.43
N SER A 392 22.10 9.11 -0.15
CA SER A 392 21.84 8.01 -1.08
C SER A 392 20.35 7.79 -1.28
N PHE A 393 19.95 7.36 -2.48
CA PHE A 393 18.56 7.02 -2.77
C PHE A 393 18.46 5.80 -3.68
N HIS A 394 17.32 5.14 -3.59
CA HIS A 394 16.97 3.95 -4.34
C HIS A 394 15.49 4.03 -4.74
N TYR A 395 15.20 3.84 -6.02
CA TYR A 395 13.84 3.96 -6.55
C TYR A 395 13.61 2.99 -7.71
N PHE A 396 12.45 2.36 -7.74
CA PHE A 396 11.97 1.60 -8.87
C PHE A 396 10.90 2.40 -9.62
N THR A 397 11.08 2.56 -10.94
CA THR A 397 10.06 3.25 -11.75
C THR A 397 8.77 2.44 -11.80
N PRO A 398 7.62 3.08 -12.05
CA PRO A 398 6.49 2.35 -12.60
C PRO A 398 6.89 1.64 -13.90
N PRO A 399 6.18 0.57 -14.29
CA PRO A 399 6.43 -0.12 -15.54
C PRO A 399 6.40 0.83 -16.74
N LEU A 400 7.41 0.75 -17.58
CA LEU A 400 7.56 1.57 -18.76
C LEU A 400 7.17 0.77 -20.01
N PRO A 401 6.59 1.42 -21.02
CA PRO A 401 6.27 0.75 -22.27
C PRO A 401 7.55 0.28 -22.98
N THR A 402 7.46 -0.79 -23.77
CA THR A 402 8.55 -1.28 -24.63
C THR A 402 8.98 -0.19 -25.60
N GLY A 403 10.27 -0.04 -25.81
CA GLY A 403 10.85 0.95 -26.71
C GLY A 403 11.77 1.96 -26.01
N GLU A 404 12.02 3.08 -26.67
CA GLU A 404 12.88 4.14 -26.11
C GLU A 404 12.15 4.89 -24.99
N ALA A 405 12.74 4.97 -23.81
CA ALA A 405 12.24 5.71 -22.66
C ALA A 405 13.31 6.68 -22.13
N VAL A 406 12.87 7.82 -21.60
CA VAL A 406 13.73 8.81 -20.94
C VAL A 406 13.40 8.80 -19.46
N ILE A 407 14.40 8.51 -18.65
CA ILE A 407 14.29 8.65 -17.18
C ILE A 407 14.84 10.02 -16.81
N THR A 408 14.01 10.82 -16.18
CA THR A 408 14.36 12.14 -15.65
C THR A 408 14.48 12.06 -14.14
N VAL A 409 15.66 12.37 -13.62
CA VAL A 409 15.92 12.44 -12.18
C VAL A 409 16.17 13.88 -11.79
N THR A 410 15.42 14.40 -10.84
CA THR A 410 15.55 15.78 -10.33
C THR A 410 15.82 15.76 -8.84
N ALA A 411 16.93 16.35 -8.41
CA ALA A 411 17.20 16.62 -7.00
C ALA A 411 16.92 18.08 -6.68
N GLN A 412 16.35 18.35 -5.51
CA GLN A 412 15.95 19.69 -5.07
C GLN A 412 16.26 19.90 -3.59
N THR A 413 16.94 21.00 -3.27
CA THR A 413 17.16 21.41 -1.88
C THR A 413 15.95 22.18 -1.31
N ALA A 414 15.86 22.26 0.02
CA ALA A 414 14.89 23.12 0.69
C ALA A 414 15.10 24.60 0.37
N GLN A 415 16.30 24.99 -0.04
CA GLN A 415 16.69 26.35 -0.40
C GLN A 415 16.42 26.68 -1.88
N GLY A 416 15.88 25.73 -2.66
CA GLY A 416 15.50 25.95 -4.06
C GLY A 416 16.59 25.63 -5.09
N GLY A 417 17.73 25.06 -4.69
CA GLY A 417 18.71 24.48 -5.61
C GLY A 417 18.08 23.28 -6.34
N VAL A 418 18.27 23.21 -7.66
CA VAL A 418 17.72 22.14 -8.49
C VAL A 418 18.79 21.62 -9.44
N ASN A 419 18.93 20.29 -9.52
CA ASN A 419 19.73 19.61 -10.53
C ASN A 419 18.86 18.54 -11.19
N THR A 420 18.83 18.53 -12.51
CA THR A 420 18.05 17.57 -13.30
C THR A 420 18.94 16.86 -14.29
N GLN A 421 18.93 15.53 -14.25
CA GLN A 421 19.62 14.69 -15.20
C GLN A 421 18.62 13.79 -15.94
N GLN A 422 18.92 13.55 -17.23
CA GLN A 422 18.11 12.68 -18.08
C GLN A 422 18.96 11.57 -18.67
N LYS A 423 18.43 10.36 -18.68
CA LYS A 423 19.10 9.20 -19.26
C LYS A 423 18.13 8.43 -20.16
N LYS A 424 18.55 8.21 -21.40
CA LYS A 424 17.80 7.40 -22.36
C LYS A 424 18.10 5.93 -22.13
N ILE A 425 17.08 5.10 -22.17
CA ILE A 425 17.14 3.64 -22.03
C ILE A 425 16.22 2.99 -23.05
N ILE A 426 16.49 1.75 -23.38
CA ILE A 426 15.65 0.94 -24.29
C ILE A 426 15.03 -0.17 -23.45
N ILE A 427 13.72 -0.16 -23.32
CA ILE A 427 12.95 -1.20 -22.65
C ILE A 427 12.72 -2.33 -23.65
N GLN A 428 13.19 -3.53 -23.31
CA GLN A 428 13.07 -4.73 -24.13
C GLN A 428 11.83 -5.53 -23.81
#